data_4544ffc8fb69abf00ffc20edcfc306ea
#
_entry.id   4544ffc8fb69abf00ffc20edcfc306ea
#
_cell.length_a   1.000
_cell.length_b   1.000
_cell.length_c   1.000
_cell.angle_alpha   90.00
_cell.angle_beta   90.00
_cell.angle_gamma   90.00
#
_symmetry.space_group_name_H-M   'P 1'
#
loop_
_entity.id
_entity.type
_entity.pdbx_description
1 polymer ?
#
loop_
_entity_poly.entity_id
_entity_poly.type
_entity_poly.pdbx_seq_one_letter_code
_entity_poly.pdbx_strand_id
1 'polypeptide(L)' 'MTYEVKLPSLGEDAGDVATVSYWLYEEGDNVKEGEDLVELTTDKAAFSLPCPKSGKVVEKYVQEGDEVSVGDVLCTIED' A
#
# COMPACT_ATOMS: atom_id res chain seq x y z
N MET A 1 -18.19 -5.35 -0.52
CA MET A 1 -17.30 -6.11 0.38
C MET A 1 -16.01 -5.34 0.56
N THR A 2 -15.37 -5.48 1.70
CA THR A 2 -14.09 -4.81 1.93
C THR A 2 -12.95 -5.78 1.63
N TYR A 3 -11.86 -5.20 1.11
CA TYR A 3 -10.64 -5.94 0.79
C TYR A 3 -9.47 -5.29 1.53
N GLU A 4 -8.70 -6.10 2.24
CA GLU A 4 -7.52 -5.59 2.95
C GLU A 4 -6.33 -5.60 1.99
N VAL A 5 -5.68 -4.44 1.86
CA VAL A 5 -4.47 -4.31 1.06
C VAL A 5 -3.29 -4.52 1.99
N LYS A 6 -2.55 -5.59 1.78
CA LYS A 6 -1.41 -5.94 2.62
C LYS A 6 -0.11 -5.73 1.85
N LEU A 7 0.95 -5.47 2.59
CA LEU A 7 2.27 -5.35 1.97
C LEU A 7 2.70 -6.73 1.46
N PRO A 8 2.90 -6.88 0.14
CA PRO A 8 3.32 -8.17 -0.41
C PRO A 8 4.81 -8.40 -0.20
N SER A 9 5.26 -9.60 -0.51
CA SER A 9 6.69 -9.91 -0.49
C SER A 9 7.42 -8.95 -1.43
N LEU A 10 8.52 -8.39 -0.94
CA LEU A 10 9.31 -7.41 -1.68
C LEU A 10 10.44 -8.06 -2.48
N GLY A 11 10.56 -9.39 -2.42
CA GLY A 11 11.63 -10.11 -3.06
C GLY A 11 12.73 -10.46 -2.06
N GLU A 12 13.57 -11.41 -2.45
CA GLU A 12 14.60 -11.94 -1.55
C GLU A 12 15.61 -10.91 -1.09
N ASP A 13 15.92 -9.96 -1.97
CA ASP A 13 16.98 -8.99 -1.70
C ASP A 13 16.48 -7.72 -1.03
N ALA A 14 15.17 -7.54 -0.95
CA ALA A 14 14.60 -6.29 -0.45
C ALA A 14 14.25 -6.33 1.04
N GLY A 15 14.35 -7.50 1.68
CA GLY A 15 13.99 -7.64 3.08
C GLY A 15 12.48 -7.68 3.29
N ASP A 16 12.07 -7.51 4.54
CA ASP A 16 10.67 -7.66 4.94
C ASP A 16 10.03 -6.35 5.39
N VAL A 17 10.75 -5.24 5.30
CA VAL A 17 10.32 -3.96 5.86
C VAL A 17 10.48 -2.87 4.81
N ALA A 18 9.50 -1.98 4.76
CA ALA A 18 9.56 -0.80 3.90
C ALA A 18 9.01 0.40 4.65
N THR A 19 9.33 1.59 4.17
CA THR A 19 8.80 2.83 4.73
C THR A 19 7.78 3.41 3.76
N VAL A 20 6.64 3.85 4.27
CA VAL A 20 5.63 4.51 3.45
C VAL A 20 6.17 5.88 3.06
N SER A 21 6.38 6.09 1.76
CA SER A 21 6.92 7.32 1.24
C SER A 21 5.82 8.32 0.91
N TYR A 22 4.78 7.84 0.22
CA TYR A 22 3.74 8.74 -0.26
C TYR A 22 2.47 7.97 -0.59
N TRP A 23 1.32 8.50 -0.17
CA TRP A 23 0.01 7.98 -0.54
C TRP A 23 -0.52 8.78 -1.72
N LEU A 24 -0.96 8.08 -2.77
CA LEU A 24 -1.54 8.72 -3.95
C LEU A 24 -3.03 8.99 -3.78
N TYR A 25 -3.68 8.34 -2.82
CA TYR A 25 -5.11 8.48 -2.57
C TYR A 25 -5.37 8.74 -1.10
N GLU A 26 -6.49 9.41 -0.83
CA GLU A 26 -6.97 9.67 0.52
C GLU A 26 -8.15 8.76 0.85
N GLU A 27 -8.47 8.67 2.15
CA GLU A 27 -9.69 7.99 2.55
C GLU A 27 -10.89 8.65 1.88
N GLY A 28 -11.75 7.83 1.31
CA GLY A 28 -12.91 8.31 0.57
C GLY A 28 -12.71 8.39 -0.93
N ASP A 29 -11.48 8.30 -1.40
CA ASP A 29 -11.19 8.36 -2.84
C ASP A 29 -11.51 7.04 -3.52
N ASN A 30 -11.91 7.13 -4.78
CA ASN A 30 -12.10 5.96 -5.62
C ASN A 30 -10.79 5.60 -6.28
N VAL A 31 -10.50 4.30 -6.32
CA VAL A 31 -9.28 3.78 -6.92
C VAL A 31 -9.62 2.72 -7.93
N LYS A 32 -8.72 2.52 -8.88
CA LYS A 32 -8.87 1.50 -9.92
C LYS A 32 -7.78 0.47 -9.83
N GLU A 33 -8.16 -0.77 -10.06
CA GLU A 33 -7.19 -1.87 -10.10
C GLU A 33 -6.08 -1.56 -11.10
N GLY A 34 -4.85 -1.77 -10.66
CA GLY A 34 -3.66 -1.55 -11.49
C GLY A 34 -3.05 -0.17 -11.38
N GLU A 35 -3.77 0.80 -10.79
CA GLU A 35 -3.20 2.12 -10.56
C GLU A 35 -2.30 2.09 -9.33
N ASP A 36 -1.30 2.97 -9.30
CA ASP A 36 -0.43 3.07 -8.15
C ASP A 36 -1.23 3.59 -6.95
N LEU A 37 -1.15 2.89 -5.85
CA LEU A 37 -1.91 3.21 -4.63
C LEU A 37 -1.05 3.95 -3.62
N VAL A 38 0.14 3.45 -3.37
CA VAL A 38 1.05 4.00 -2.38
C VAL A 38 2.49 3.75 -2.82
N GLU A 39 3.36 4.70 -2.53
CA GLU A 39 4.79 4.56 -2.80
C GLU A 39 5.51 4.18 -1.51
N LEU A 40 6.43 3.25 -1.65
CA LEU A 40 7.18 2.69 -0.53
C LEU A 40 8.67 2.72 -0.87
N THR A 41 9.50 2.82 0.15
CA THR A 41 10.95 2.78 -0.04
C THR A 41 11.58 1.75 0.87
N THR A 42 12.65 1.16 0.38
CA THR A 42 13.51 0.27 1.17
C THR A 42 14.92 0.82 1.12
N ASP A 43 15.85 0.15 1.78
CA ASP A 43 17.26 0.55 1.74
C ASP A 43 17.83 0.57 0.33
N LYS A 44 17.26 -0.20 -0.57
CA LYS A 44 17.84 -0.40 -1.89
C LYS A 44 17.08 0.27 -3.01
N ALA A 45 15.79 0.53 -2.83
CA ALA A 45 14.97 1.03 -3.94
C ALA A 45 13.68 1.64 -3.46
N ALA A 46 13.09 2.46 -4.33
CA ALA A 46 11.72 2.94 -4.18
C ALA A 46 10.83 2.18 -5.15
N PHE A 47 9.61 1.91 -4.76
CA PHE A 47 8.66 1.24 -5.63
C PHE A 47 7.23 1.66 -5.30
N SER A 48 6.32 1.41 -6.23
CA SER A 48 4.91 1.70 -6.05
C SER A 48 4.14 0.41 -5.89
N LEU A 49 3.18 0.40 -4.98
CA LEU A 49 2.29 -0.74 -4.81
C LEU A 49 1.04 -0.49 -5.64
N PRO A 50 0.76 -1.34 -6.63
CA PRO A 50 -0.45 -1.17 -7.43
C PRO A 50 -1.68 -1.54 -6.63
N CYS A 51 -2.79 -0.88 -6.97
CA CYS A 51 -4.06 -1.16 -6.34
C CYS A 51 -4.54 -2.56 -6.77
N PRO A 52 -4.81 -3.46 -5.84
CA PRO A 52 -5.20 -4.82 -6.21
C PRO A 52 -6.65 -4.94 -6.64
N LYS A 53 -7.47 -3.92 -6.40
CA LYS A 53 -8.89 -4.02 -6.67
C LYS A 53 -9.48 -2.62 -6.82
N SER A 54 -10.43 -2.48 -7.73
CA SER A 54 -11.16 -1.21 -7.89
C SER A 54 -12.16 -1.04 -6.76
N GLY A 55 -12.31 0.17 -6.26
CA GLY A 55 -13.26 0.47 -5.21
C GLY A 55 -12.95 1.80 -4.56
N LYS A 56 -13.31 1.92 -3.30
CA LYS A 56 -13.14 3.14 -2.53
C LYS A 56 -12.23 2.87 -1.35
N VAL A 57 -11.26 3.74 -1.12
CA VAL A 57 -10.40 3.63 0.07
C VAL A 57 -11.24 4.00 1.29
N VAL A 58 -11.47 3.03 2.17
CA VAL A 58 -12.30 3.23 3.35
C VAL A 58 -11.46 3.71 4.53
N GLU A 59 -10.33 3.04 4.75
CA GLU A 59 -9.49 3.36 5.90
C GLU A 59 -8.02 3.07 5.58
N LYS A 60 -7.16 3.99 5.98
CA LYS A 60 -5.70 3.80 5.90
C LYS A 60 -5.19 3.53 7.30
N TYR A 61 -4.41 2.47 7.45
CA TYR A 61 -3.87 2.08 8.76
C TYR A 61 -2.46 2.58 8.99
N VAL A 62 -1.81 3.09 7.94
CA VAL A 62 -0.44 3.61 8.03
C VAL A 62 -0.38 4.95 7.32
N GLN A 63 0.59 5.76 7.70
CA GLN A 63 0.76 7.09 7.16
C GLN A 63 2.16 7.25 6.57
N GLU A 64 2.35 8.35 5.84
CA GLU A 64 3.65 8.68 5.29
C GLU A 64 4.67 8.77 6.42
N GLY A 65 5.79 8.09 6.24
CA GLY A 65 6.83 8.02 7.24
C GLY A 65 6.78 6.78 8.11
N ASP A 66 5.66 6.04 8.09
CA ASP A 66 5.55 4.81 8.90
C ASP A 66 6.33 3.67 8.26
N GLU A 67 6.89 2.83 9.13
CA GLU A 67 7.56 1.61 8.71
C GLU A 67 6.55 0.47 8.73
N VAL A 68 6.53 -0.32 7.68
CA VAL A 68 5.59 -1.44 7.55
C VAL A 68 6.34 -2.72 7.21
N SER A 69 5.77 -3.83 7.63
CA SER A 69 6.35 -5.15 7.38
C SER A 69 5.50 -5.92 6.38
N VAL A 70 6.11 -6.87 5.70
CA VAL A 70 5.37 -7.77 4.80
C VAL A 70 4.23 -8.43 5.58
N GLY A 71 3.03 -8.36 5.03
CA GLY A 71 1.83 -8.90 5.66
C GLY A 71 1.03 -7.88 6.45
N ASP A 72 1.59 -6.70 6.72
CA ASP A 72 0.84 -5.66 7.41
C ASP A 72 -0.27 -5.11 6.51
N VAL A 73 -1.42 -4.82 7.10
CA VAL A 73 -2.54 -4.22 6.39
C VAL A 73 -2.26 -2.74 6.24
N LEU A 74 -2.24 -2.25 5.01
CA LEU A 74 -1.97 -0.85 4.71
C LEU A 74 -3.25 -0.04 4.65
N CYS A 75 -4.28 -0.59 4.04
CA CYS A 75 -5.58 0.06 3.95
C CYS A 75 -6.65 -0.96 3.60
N THR A 76 -7.91 -0.53 3.65
CA THR A 76 -9.03 -1.33 3.17
C THR A 76 -9.69 -0.61 2.02
N ILE A 77 -10.17 -1.40 1.07
CA ILE A 77 -10.90 -0.91 -0.10
C ILE A 77 -12.27 -1.58 -0.12
N GLU A 78 -13.30 -0.79 -0.31
CA GLU A 78 -14.66 -1.29 -0.44
C GLU A 78 -15.09 -1.25 -1.90
N ASP A 79 -15.48 -2.38 -2.43
CA ASP A 79 -15.95 -2.47 -3.82
C ASP A 79 -17.46 -2.59 -3.91
#